data_36b74f98cc17c5c3d22cd1e601eaceac
#
_entry.id   36b74f98cc17c5c3d22cd1e601eaceac
#
_cell.length_a   1.000
_cell.length_b   1.000
_cell.length_c   1.000
_cell.angle_alpha   90.00
_cell.angle_beta   90.00
_cell.angle_gamma   90.00
#
_symmetry.space_group_name_H-M   'P 1'
#
loop_
_entity.id
_entity.type
_entity.pdbx_description
1 polymer ?
#
loop_
_entity_poly.entity_id
_entity_poly.type
_entity_poly.pdbx_seq_one_letter_code
_entity_poly.pdbx_strand_id
1 'polypeptide(L)'
;MERTLLSIEHLKKSYDDNLILDDINLEVHQGEVIVLVGPSGCGKSTMLRCINALEPIQGGEIKLNGEKIDPKNKNIAELRQKIGMVFQSYELFPHLTVLDNILLAPMKVQKRKKEEAEKEAMALLERVGLAEKAKSYPRQLSGGQKQRVAIVRALCMHPEILLFDEVTAALDPEMVREVLDVMLDLASQGRTMMIVTHEMQFAKAVADRVIFLNGGKIVEEGTPEEFFEHPKTDRAKQFLNTFEFHEAKTHVK
;
A
#
# COMPACT_ATOMS: atom_id res chain seq x y z
N MET A 1 -9.19 -0.18 24.15
CA MET A 1 -9.34 -1.16 23.07
C MET A 1 -9.05 -0.42 21.77
N GLU A 2 -8.10 -0.87 21.00
CA GLU A 2 -7.80 -0.32 19.69
C GLU A 2 -9.02 -0.56 18.78
N ARG A 3 -9.42 0.46 18.03
CA ARG A 3 -10.60 0.40 17.16
C ARG A 3 -10.25 -0.35 15.89
N THR A 4 -10.90 -1.49 15.61
CA THR A 4 -10.79 -2.19 14.33
C THR A 4 -11.35 -1.29 13.22
N LEU A 5 -10.50 -0.93 12.25
CA LEU A 5 -10.86 -0.13 11.09
C LEU A 5 -11.27 -1.01 9.91
N LEU A 6 -10.48 -2.06 9.63
CA LEU A 6 -10.74 -3.01 8.54
C LEU A 6 -10.76 -4.43 9.12
N SER A 7 -11.76 -5.24 8.75
CA SER A 7 -11.78 -6.67 9.02
C SER A 7 -11.92 -7.48 7.74
N ILE A 8 -11.21 -8.57 7.67
CA ILE A 8 -11.24 -9.57 6.59
C ILE A 8 -11.57 -10.90 7.25
N GLU A 9 -12.66 -11.54 6.83
CA GLU A 9 -13.15 -12.77 7.41
C GLU A 9 -13.32 -13.83 6.30
N HIS A 10 -12.58 -14.94 6.41
CA HIS A 10 -12.65 -16.08 5.50
C HIS A 10 -12.51 -15.74 4.02
N LEU A 11 -11.67 -14.71 3.69
CA LEU A 11 -11.51 -14.24 2.32
C LEU A 11 -10.97 -15.34 1.41
N LYS A 12 -11.70 -15.60 0.32
CA LYS A 12 -11.29 -16.45 -0.79
C LYS A 12 -11.29 -15.70 -2.10
N LYS A 13 -10.20 -15.83 -2.86
CA LYS A 13 -10.04 -15.25 -4.19
C LYS A 13 -9.48 -16.26 -5.15
N SER A 14 -10.17 -16.43 -6.29
CA SER A 14 -9.70 -17.25 -7.41
C SER A 14 -9.73 -16.43 -8.71
N TYR A 15 -8.86 -16.78 -9.64
CA TYR A 15 -8.95 -16.42 -11.05
C TYR A 15 -9.18 -17.72 -11.82
N ASP A 16 -10.35 -17.83 -12.45
CA ASP A 16 -10.85 -19.09 -13.00
C ASP A 16 -10.76 -20.21 -11.95
N ASP A 17 -10.09 -21.31 -12.24
CA ASP A 17 -9.90 -22.45 -11.34
C ASP A 17 -8.66 -22.30 -10.41
N ASN A 18 -7.90 -21.22 -10.56
CA ASN A 18 -6.68 -21.01 -9.77
C ASN A 18 -6.97 -20.24 -8.48
N LEU A 19 -6.88 -20.93 -7.33
CA LEU A 19 -7.06 -20.33 -6.01
C LEU A 19 -5.82 -19.49 -5.64
N ILE A 20 -6.02 -18.20 -5.41
CA ILE A 20 -4.96 -17.23 -5.10
C ILE A 20 -4.92 -16.89 -3.62
N LEU A 21 -6.09 -16.70 -2.99
CA LEU A 21 -6.22 -16.47 -1.55
C LEU A 21 -7.19 -17.50 -0.99
N ASP A 22 -6.79 -18.15 0.10
CA ASP A 22 -7.55 -19.22 0.73
C ASP A 22 -7.68 -18.97 2.24
N ASP A 23 -8.89 -18.63 2.65
CA ASP A 23 -9.27 -18.46 4.05
C ASP A 23 -8.45 -17.40 4.81
N ILE A 24 -8.26 -16.22 4.19
CA ILE A 24 -7.57 -15.10 4.84
C ILE A 24 -8.45 -14.47 5.90
N ASN A 25 -7.92 -14.38 7.12
CA ASN A 25 -8.53 -13.70 8.26
C ASN A 25 -7.55 -12.65 8.77
N LEU A 26 -7.97 -11.38 8.88
CA LEU A 26 -7.11 -10.28 9.32
C LEU A 26 -7.95 -9.13 9.85
N GLU A 27 -7.52 -8.54 10.97
CA GLU A 27 -8.02 -7.26 11.46
C GLU A 27 -6.91 -6.21 11.36
N VAL A 28 -7.28 -4.98 10.98
CA VAL A 28 -6.40 -3.81 10.95
C VAL A 28 -6.97 -2.76 11.87
N HIS A 29 -6.15 -2.25 12.79
CA HIS A 29 -6.55 -1.24 13.76
C HIS A 29 -6.26 0.17 13.26
N GLN A 30 -7.00 1.14 13.78
CA GLN A 30 -6.79 2.54 13.41
C GLN A 30 -5.39 3.02 13.85
N GLY A 31 -4.65 3.61 12.92
CA GLY A 31 -3.27 4.07 13.13
C GLY A 31 -2.21 2.98 12.96
N GLU A 32 -2.62 1.72 12.73
CA GLU A 32 -1.70 0.59 12.57
C GLU A 32 -1.05 0.58 11.18
N VAL A 33 0.23 0.27 11.13
CA VAL A 33 0.99 0.01 9.90
C VAL A 33 1.27 -1.48 9.76
N ILE A 34 0.58 -2.13 8.81
CA ILE A 34 0.80 -3.53 8.47
C ILE A 34 1.66 -3.64 7.22
N VAL A 35 2.73 -4.43 7.29
CA VAL A 35 3.52 -4.77 6.12
C VAL A 35 3.26 -6.22 5.70
N LEU A 36 2.87 -6.41 4.43
CA LEU A 36 2.68 -7.71 3.82
C LEU A 36 3.94 -8.12 3.07
N VAL A 37 4.54 -9.23 3.48
CA VAL A 37 5.72 -9.81 2.83
C VAL A 37 5.42 -11.23 2.34
N GLY A 38 6.25 -11.74 1.42
CA GLY A 38 6.10 -13.08 0.89
C GLY A 38 6.61 -13.19 -0.55
N PRO A 39 6.73 -14.42 -1.08
CA PRO A 39 7.21 -14.67 -2.44
C PRO A 39 6.37 -13.95 -3.52
N SER A 40 6.96 -13.73 -4.69
CA SER A 40 6.20 -13.24 -5.84
C SER A 40 5.06 -14.21 -6.19
N GLY A 41 3.90 -13.65 -6.54
CA GLY A 41 2.73 -14.46 -6.92
C GLY A 41 1.95 -15.08 -5.75
N CYS A 42 2.31 -14.86 -4.48
CA CYS A 42 1.60 -15.45 -3.33
C CYS A 42 0.27 -14.77 -2.98
N GLY A 43 -0.14 -13.70 -3.70
CA GLY A 43 -1.45 -13.05 -3.52
C GLY A 43 -1.44 -11.69 -2.83
N LYS A 44 -0.28 -11.10 -2.48
CA LYS A 44 -0.19 -9.80 -1.76
C LYS A 44 -0.95 -8.67 -2.46
N SER A 45 -0.60 -8.38 -3.71
CA SER A 45 -1.27 -7.34 -4.51
C SER A 45 -2.74 -7.66 -4.76
N THR A 46 -3.07 -8.94 -4.94
CA THR A 46 -4.46 -9.40 -5.09
C THR A 46 -5.26 -9.09 -3.83
N MET A 47 -4.68 -9.31 -2.64
CA MET A 47 -5.33 -9.00 -1.37
C MET A 47 -5.63 -7.50 -1.26
N LEU A 48 -4.67 -6.61 -1.56
CA LEU A 48 -4.92 -5.16 -1.56
C LEU A 48 -6.02 -4.77 -2.55
N ARG A 49 -6.05 -5.37 -3.73
CA ARG A 49 -7.09 -5.11 -4.74
C ARG A 49 -8.46 -5.62 -4.34
N CYS A 50 -8.55 -6.70 -3.57
CA CYS A 50 -9.81 -7.16 -2.96
C CYS A 50 -10.30 -6.17 -1.90
N ILE A 51 -9.42 -5.64 -1.05
CA ILE A 51 -9.75 -4.63 -0.02
C ILE A 51 -10.34 -3.37 -0.66
N ASN A 52 -9.77 -2.89 -1.77
CA ASN A 52 -10.30 -1.72 -2.49
C ASN A 52 -11.45 -2.09 -3.47
N ALA A 53 -11.95 -3.31 -3.42
CA ALA A 53 -13.00 -3.82 -4.32
C ALA A 53 -12.69 -3.65 -5.82
N LEU A 54 -11.41 -3.59 -6.20
CA LEU A 54 -10.98 -3.64 -7.61
C LEU A 54 -11.07 -5.06 -8.14
N GLU A 55 -10.91 -6.05 -7.26
CA GLU A 55 -11.08 -7.47 -7.55
C GLU A 55 -12.26 -8.03 -6.77
N PRO A 56 -13.19 -8.77 -7.41
CA PRO A 56 -14.27 -9.45 -6.70
C PRO A 56 -13.73 -10.64 -5.92
N ILE A 57 -14.31 -10.89 -4.75
CA ILE A 57 -14.03 -12.06 -3.92
C ILE A 57 -15.01 -13.19 -4.21
N GLN A 58 -14.59 -14.44 -4.03
CA GLN A 58 -15.43 -15.63 -4.21
C GLN A 58 -15.98 -16.20 -2.90
N GLY A 59 -15.41 -15.80 -1.76
CA GLY A 59 -15.88 -16.20 -0.42
C GLY A 59 -15.43 -15.25 0.66
N GLY A 60 -16.06 -15.36 1.81
CA GLY A 60 -15.80 -14.50 2.95
C GLY A 60 -16.38 -13.09 2.82
N GLU A 61 -15.86 -12.19 3.63
CA GLU A 61 -16.25 -10.77 3.59
C GLU A 61 -15.12 -9.86 4.04
N ILE A 62 -15.18 -8.61 3.56
CA ILE A 62 -14.29 -7.52 3.95
C ILE A 62 -15.18 -6.38 4.43
N LYS A 63 -14.85 -5.79 5.60
CA LYS A 63 -15.59 -4.67 6.18
C LYS A 63 -14.65 -3.52 6.49
N LEU A 64 -15.08 -2.29 6.21
CA LEU A 64 -14.44 -1.05 6.65
C LEU A 64 -15.37 -0.35 7.65
N ASN A 65 -14.91 -0.08 8.87
CA ASN A 65 -15.75 0.44 9.95
C ASN A 65 -17.05 -0.38 10.20
N GLY A 66 -16.98 -1.71 10.01
CA GLY A 66 -18.15 -2.59 10.12
C GLY A 66 -19.07 -2.60 8.90
N GLU A 67 -18.85 -1.72 7.90
CA GLU A 67 -19.60 -1.69 6.64
C GLU A 67 -18.96 -2.63 5.61
N LYS A 68 -19.76 -3.56 5.08
CA LYS A 68 -19.30 -4.54 4.09
C LYS A 68 -18.92 -3.88 2.77
N ILE A 69 -17.72 -4.23 2.30
CA ILE A 69 -17.20 -3.84 0.98
C ILE A 69 -17.80 -4.81 -0.07
N ASP A 70 -18.74 -4.31 -0.86
CA ASP A 70 -19.34 -5.08 -1.96
C ASP A 70 -19.16 -4.31 -3.28
N PRO A 71 -18.41 -4.84 -4.26
CA PRO A 71 -18.23 -4.21 -5.58
C PRO A 71 -19.55 -3.92 -6.31
N LYS A 72 -20.63 -4.64 -5.98
CA LYS A 72 -21.96 -4.46 -6.56
C LYS A 72 -22.78 -3.38 -5.85
N ASN A 73 -22.31 -2.87 -4.73
CA ASN A 73 -23.01 -1.82 -3.99
C ASN A 73 -23.00 -0.52 -4.80
N LYS A 74 -24.16 0.14 -4.91
CA LYS A 74 -24.30 1.44 -5.58
C LYS A 74 -23.38 2.52 -4.96
N ASN A 75 -23.05 2.39 -3.68
CA ASN A 75 -22.22 3.34 -2.92
C ASN A 75 -20.72 2.96 -2.93
N ILE A 76 -20.30 2.02 -3.77
CA ILE A 76 -18.89 1.59 -3.82
C ILE A 76 -17.91 2.76 -4.07
N ALA A 77 -18.34 3.79 -4.80
CA ALA A 77 -17.53 4.98 -5.03
C ALA A 77 -17.27 5.79 -3.74
N GLU A 78 -18.24 5.85 -2.83
CA GLU A 78 -18.08 6.51 -1.51
C GLU A 78 -17.12 5.71 -0.63
N LEU A 79 -17.25 4.39 -0.64
CA LEU A 79 -16.37 3.51 0.11
C LEU A 79 -14.91 3.61 -0.38
N ARG A 80 -14.70 3.62 -1.70
CA ARG A 80 -13.37 3.77 -2.30
C ARG A 80 -12.70 5.12 -1.99
N GLN A 81 -13.45 6.16 -1.64
CA GLN A 81 -12.87 7.42 -1.16
C GLN A 81 -12.16 7.24 0.19
N LYS A 82 -12.65 6.32 1.03
CA LYS A 82 -12.08 6.01 2.35
C LYS A 82 -10.84 5.12 2.26
N ILE A 83 -10.61 4.50 1.10
CA ILE A 83 -9.49 3.57 0.86
C ILE A 83 -8.59 4.15 -0.22
N GLY A 84 -7.51 4.81 0.18
CA GLY A 84 -6.49 5.30 -0.75
C GLY A 84 -5.64 4.13 -1.25
N MET A 85 -5.42 4.04 -2.56
CA MET A 85 -4.53 3.02 -3.13
C MET A 85 -3.47 3.66 -4.02
N VAL A 86 -2.23 3.28 -3.79
CA VAL A 86 -1.06 3.71 -4.56
C VAL A 86 -0.46 2.48 -5.22
N PHE A 87 -0.36 2.52 -6.54
CA PHE A 87 0.06 1.40 -7.38
C PHE A 87 1.54 1.49 -7.75
N GLN A 88 2.12 0.37 -8.11
CA GLN A 88 3.48 0.28 -8.65
C GLN A 88 3.66 1.15 -9.91
N SER A 89 2.66 1.21 -10.78
CA SER A 89 2.71 1.91 -12.09
C SER A 89 2.29 3.39 -12.03
N TYR A 90 2.23 4.02 -10.86
CA TYR A 90 1.83 5.42 -10.61
C TYR A 90 0.39 5.75 -11.01
N GLU A 91 -0.11 5.24 -12.11
CA GLU A 91 -1.46 5.44 -12.68
C GLU A 91 -1.85 6.93 -12.80
N LEU A 92 -0.90 7.77 -13.23
CA LEU A 92 -1.15 9.18 -13.50
C LEU A 92 -1.72 9.37 -14.91
N PHE A 93 -2.69 10.25 -15.04
CA PHE A 93 -3.24 10.65 -16.35
C PHE A 93 -2.20 11.46 -17.12
N PRO A 94 -1.66 10.95 -18.26
CA PRO A 94 -0.53 11.59 -18.95
C PRO A 94 -0.86 12.92 -19.61
N HIS A 95 -2.14 13.18 -19.86
CA HIS A 95 -2.66 14.39 -20.50
C HIS A 95 -3.05 15.48 -19.49
N LEU A 96 -2.97 15.21 -18.19
CA LEU A 96 -3.22 16.16 -17.11
C LEU A 96 -1.91 16.60 -16.48
N THR A 97 -1.88 17.83 -15.97
CA THR A 97 -0.77 18.31 -15.14
C THR A 97 -0.72 17.53 -13.80
N VAL A 98 0.37 17.68 -13.04
CA VAL A 98 0.48 17.15 -11.67
C VAL A 98 -0.69 17.61 -10.82
N LEU A 99 -0.94 18.92 -10.80
CA LEU A 99 -2.03 19.50 -10.01
C LEU A 99 -3.40 18.99 -10.47
N ASP A 100 -3.66 18.93 -11.78
CA ASP A 100 -4.94 18.43 -12.30
C ASP A 100 -5.16 16.95 -11.99
N ASN A 101 -4.10 16.13 -11.98
CA ASN A 101 -4.15 14.73 -11.53
C ASN A 101 -4.62 14.61 -10.08
N ILE A 102 -4.13 15.50 -9.20
CA ILE A 102 -4.49 15.50 -7.77
C ILE A 102 -5.91 16.03 -7.58
N LEU A 103 -6.29 17.07 -8.27
CA LEU A 103 -7.58 17.76 -8.09
C LEU A 103 -8.77 17.00 -8.69
N LEU A 104 -8.53 16.09 -9.63
CA LEU A 104 -9.60 15.42 -10.39
C LEU A 104 -10.63 14.75 -9.48
N ALA A 105 -10.19 13.91 -8.55
CA ALA A 105 -11.08 13.16 -7.68
C ALA A 105 -11.74 14.05 -6.59
N PRO A 106 -11.04 14.91 -5.85
CA PRO A 106 -11.66 15.85 -4.91
C PRO A 106 -12.76 16.70 -5.53
N MET A 107 -12.53 17.21 -6.74
CA MET A 107 -13.53 18.05 -7.42
C MET A 107 -14.70 17.23 -8.00
N LYS A 108 -14.42 16.09 -8.65
CA LYS A 108 -15.46 15.31 -9.36
C LYS A 108 -16.27 14.43 -8.43
N VAL A 109 -15.63 13.80 -7.45
CA VAL A 109 -16.26 12.82 -6.56
C VAL A 109 -16.76 13.49 -5.28
N GLN A 110 -15.89 14.24 -4.57
CA GLN A 110 -16.24 14.92 -3.31
C GLN A 110 -16.94 16.27 -3.52
N LYS A 111 -17.02 16.77 -4.77
CA LYS A 111 -17.62 18.05 -5.10
C LYS A 111 -17.00 19.25 -4.37
N ARG A 112 -15.72 19.13 -3.99
CA ARG A 112 -14.99 20.20 -3.31
C ARG A 112 -14.77 21.38 -4.24
N LYS A 113 -14.73 22.58 -3.66
CA LYS A 113 -14.39 23.81 -4.40
C LYS A 113 -12.92 23.75 -4.85
N LYS A 114 -12.66 24.24 -6.06
CA LYS A 114 -11.32 24.19 -6.67
C LYS A 114 -10.28 24.86 -5.78
N GLU A 115 -10.58 26.06 -5.28
CA GLU A 115 -9.66 26.87 -4.49
C GLU A 115 -9.23 26.15 -3.18
N GLU A 116 -10.18 25.46 -2.54
CA GLU A 116 -9.92 24.69 -1.33
C GLU A 116 -9.05 23.46 -1.61
N ALA A 117 -9.44 22.66 -2.62
CA ALA A 117 -8.69 21.48 -3.02
C ALA A 117 -7.29 21.82 -3.53
N GLU A 118 -7.13 22.92 -4.28
CA GLU A 118 -5.85 23.39 -4.79
C GLU A 118 -4.91 23.84 -3.66
N LYS A 119 -5.42 24.58 -2.67
CA LYS A 119 -4.64 24.98 -1.51
C LYS A 119 -4.06 23.77 -0.77
N GLU A 120 -4.88 22.75 -0.55
CA GLU A 120 -4.44 21.52 0.11
C GLU A 120 -3.46 20.73 -0.77
N ALA A 121 -3.78 20.54 -2.05
CA ALA A 121 -2.91 19.85 -3.00
C ALA A 121 -1.51 20.48 -3.05
N MET A 122 -1.43 21.82 -3.07
CA MET A 122 -0.17 22.56 -3.05
C MET A 122 0.60 22.36 -1.74
N ALA A 123 -0.08 22.36 -0.59
CA ALA A 123 0.56 22.08 0.70
C ALA A 123 1.11 20.63 0.77
N LEU A 124 0.38 19.66 0.23
CA LEU A 124 0.86 18.28 0.14
C LEU A 124 2.02 18.13 -0.84
N LEU A 125 1.98 18.82 -1.99
CA LEU A 125 3.09 18.84 -2.95
C LEU A 125 4.36 19.47 -2.35
N GLU A 126 4.22 20.53 -1.54
CA GLU A 126 5.35 21.16 -0.85
C GLU A 126 6.00 20.19 0.14
N ARG A 127 5.21 19.43 0.91
CA ARG A 127 5.71 18.40 1.85
C ARG A 127 6.54 17.32 1.18
N VAL A 128 6.20 16.95 -0.06
CA VAL A 128 6.97 15.95 -0.83
C VAL A 128 8.01 16.58 -1.78
N GLY A 129 8.27 17.89 -1.66
CA GLY A 129 9.28 18.63 -2.43
C GLY A 129 8.94 18.79 -3.92
N LEU A 130 7.65 18.86 -4.27
CA LEU A 130 7.19 18.90 -5.67
C LEU A 130 6.27 20.11 -5.99
N ALA A 131 6.20 21.13 -5.14
CA ALA A 131 5.34 22.30 -5.37
C ALA A 131 5.64 22.98 -6.71
N GLU A 132 6.91 23.12 -7.08
CA GLU A 132 7.35 23.72 -8.36
C GLU A 132 6.93 22.90 -9.60
N LYS A 133 6.62 21.62 -9.43
CA LYS A 133 6.20 20.68 -10.48
C LYS A 133 4.67 20.66 -10.68
N ALA A 134 3.89 21.46 -9.96
CA ALA A 134 2.43 21.45 -10.02
C ALA A 134 1.87 21.58 -11.44
N LYS A 135 2.52 22.40 -12.30
CA LYS A 135 2.14 22.64 -13.70
C LYS A 135 2.83 21.70 -14.69
N SER A 136 3.73 20.81 -14.24
CA SER A 136 4.41 19.83 -15.09
C SER A 136 3.47 18.68 -15.47
N TYR A 137 3.77 18.01 -16.58
CA TYR A 137 3.08 16.79 -16.99
C TYR A 137 3.84 15.54 -16.51
N PRO A 138 3.19 14.38 -16.34
CA PRO A 138 3.85 13.15 -15.87
C PRO A 138 5.10 12.77 -16.67
N ARG A 139 5.13 13.00 -17.99
CA ARG A 139 6.30 12.74 -18.85
C ARG A 139 7.55 13.54 -18.49
N GLN A 140 7.40 14.64 -17.72
CA GLN A 140 8.48 15.55 -17.31
C GLN A 140 9.03 15.21 -15.92
N LEU A 141 8.50 14.15 -15.29
CA LEU A 141 8.85 13.70 -13.95
C LEU A 141 9.69 12.45 -13.97
N SER A 142 10.61 12.31 -13.00
CA SER A 142 11.26 11.04 -12.69
C SER A 142 10.28 10.00 -12.12
N GLY A 143 10.68 8.73 -12.05
CA GLY A 143 9.86 7.67 -11.45
C GLY A 143 9.47 7.98 -10.01
N GLY A 144 10.42 8.36 -9.16
CA GLY A 144 10.18 8.74 -7.76
C GLY A 144 9.28 9.97 -7.62
N GLN A 145 9.43 10.98 -8.51
CA GLN A 145 8.53 12.13 -8.53
C GLN A 145 7.09 11.72 -8.88
N LYS A 146 6.90 10.86 -9.90
CA LYS A 146 5.57 10.32 -10.25
C LYS A 146 4.95 9.58 -9.07
N GLN A 147 5.73 8.78 -8.36
CA GLN A 147 5.25 8.02 -7.21
C GLN A 147 4.82 8.94 -6.07
N ARG A 148 5.61 9.97 -5.76
CA ARG A 148 5.23 10.96 -4.75
C ARG A 148 3.96 11.73 -5.15
N VAL A 149 3.78 12.05 -6.42
CA VAL A 149 2.51 12.63 -6.93
C VAL A 149 1.34 11.67 -6.74
N ALA A 150 1.53 10.36 -7.01
CA ALA A 150 0.49 9.35 -6.80
C ALA A 150 0.09 9.23 -5.32
N ILE A 151 1.06 9.33 -4.39
CA ILE A 151 0.81 9.38 -2.95
C ILE A 151 0.00 10.64 -2.58
N VAL A 152 0.43 11.82 -3.05
CA VAL A 152 -0.29 13.09 -2.80
C VAL A 152 -1.72 13.03 -3.34
N ARG A 153 -1.93 12.46 -4.54
CA ARG A 153 -3.26 12.24 -5.12
C ARG A 153 -4.16 11.39 -4.22
N ALA A 154 -3.62 10.32 -3.64
CA ALA A 154 -4.37 9.48 -2.72
C ALA A 154 -4.69 10.23 -1.41
N LEU A 155 -3.72 10.96 -0.85
CA LEU A 155 -3.88 11.72 0.39
C LEU A 155 -4.91 12.82 0.30
N CYS A 156 -5.02 13.50 -0.87
CA CYS A 156 -5.96 14.60 -1.09
C CYS A 156 -7.43 14.17 -1.03
N MET A 157 -7.70 12.85 -1.04
CA MET A 157 -9.03 12.27 -0.82
C MET A 157 -9.36 12.01 0.65
N HIS A 158 -8.45 12.27 1.60
CA HIS A 158 -8.60 12.03 3.04
C HIS A 158 -8.97 10.57 3.36
N PRO A 159 -8.23 9.59 2.87
CA PRO A 159 -8.57 8.20 3.12
C PRO A 159 -8.39 7.83 4.60
N GLU A 160 -9.19 6.89 5.07
CA GLU A 160 -9.09 6.30 6.42
C GLU A 160 -7.98 5.25 6.48
N ILE A 161 -7.69 4.58 5.35
CA ILE A 161 -6.59 3.62 5.19
C ILE A 161 -5.89 3.85 3.84
N LEU A 162 -4.56 3.70 3.84
CA LEU A 162 -3.72 3.76 2.64
C LEU A 162 -3.17 2.38 2.31
N LEU A 163 -3.34 1.95 1.07
CA LEU A 163 -2.82 0.70 0.53
C LEU A 163 -1.68 1.01 -0.45
N PHE A 164 -0.49 0.44 -0.21
CA PHE A 164 0.70 0.61 -1.05
C PHE A 164 1.08 -0.71 -1.70
N ASP A 165 0.98 -0.80 -3.02
CA ASP A 165 1.26 -2.02 -3.80
C ASP A 165 2.60 -1.89 -4.51
N GLU A 166 3.69 -2.37 -3.89
CA GLU A 166 5.06 -2.41 -4.42
C GLU A 166 5.54 -1.08 -5.03
N VAL A 167 5.29 0.03 -4.35
CA VAL A 167 5.47 1.38 -4.88
C VAL A 167 6.92 1.77 -5.20
N THR A 168 7.91 0.96 -4.83
CA THR A 168 9.34 1.19 -5.11
C THR A 168 9.91 0.26 -6.18
N ALA A 169 9.19 -0.77 -6.61
CA ALA A 169 9.74 -1.84 -7.46
C ALA A 169 10.23 -1.40 -8.85
N ALA A 170 9.78 -0.24 -9.35
CA ALA A 170 10.17 0.31 -10.66
C ALA A 170 11.10 1.53 -10.55
N LEU A 171 11.75 1.74 -9.39
CA LEU A 171 12.55 2.93 -9.09
C LEU A 171 14.04 2.61 -8.95
N ASP A 172 14.87 3.58 -9.32
CA ASP A 172 16.29 3.55 -9.01
C ASP A 172 16.52 3.74 -7.49
N PRO A 173 17.61 3.21 -6.91
CA PRO A 173 17.87 3.23 -5.47
C PRO A 173 17.79 4.61 -4.81
N GLU A 174 18.23 5.67 -5.47
CA GLU A 174 18.13 7.04 -4.94
C GLU A 174 16.67 7.48 -4.83
N MET A 175 15.84 7.15 -5.83
CA MET A 175 14.41 7.48 -5.86
C MET A 175 13.60 6.63 -4.87
N VAL A 176 14.03 5.38 -4.60
CA VAL A 176 13.43 4.51 -3.58
C VAL A 176 13.45 5.22 -2.23
N ARG A 177 14.59 5.77 -1.82
CA ARG A 177 14.74 6.45 -0.54
C ARG A 177 13.75 7.61 -0.38
N GLU A 178 13.61 8.46 -1.40
CA GLU A 178 12.70 9.61 -1.36
C GLU A 178 11.23 9.20 -1.16
N VAL A 179 10.80 8.08 -1.76
CA VAL A 179 9.44 7.55 -1.60
C VAL A 179 9.26 6.93 -0.22
N LEU A 180 10.22 6.16 0.26
CA LEU A 180 10.17 5.54 1.58
C LEU A 180 10.16 6.58 2.71
N ASP A 181 10.91 7.68 2.57
CA ASP A 181 10.91 8.77 3.55
C ASP A 181 9.51 9.43 3.66
N VAL A 182 8.78 9.59 2.54
CA VAL A 182 7.38 10.04 2.56
C VAL A 182 6.48 9.05 3.30
N MET A 183 6.66 7.74 3.09
CA MET A 183 5.86 6.71 3.77
C MET A 183 6.17 6.65 5.28
N LEU A 184 7.44 6.83 5.68
CA LEU A 184 7.83 6.95 7.09
C LEU A 184 7.18 8.19 7.76
N ASP A 185 7.14 9.33 7.07
CA ASP A 185 6.46 10.54 7.56
C ASP A 185 4.96 10.28 7.76
N LEU A 186 4.30 9.58 6.86
CA LEU A 186 2.88 9.20 6.99
C LEU A 186 2.64 8.26 8.20
N ALA A 187 3.52 7.27 8.40
CA ALA A 187 3.47 6.38 9.55
C ALA A 187 3.60 7.16 10.87
N SER A 188 4.57 8.08 10.95
CA SER A 188 4.80 8.92 12.13
C SER A 188 3.61 9.82 12.48
N GLN A 189 2.73 10.12 11.51
CA GLN A 189 1.48 10.86 11.71
C GLN A 189 0.31 9.98 12.17
N GLY A 190 0.54 8.69 12.42
CA GLY A 190 -0.50 7.75 12.84
C GLY A 190 -1.49 7.39 11.71
N ARG A 191 -1.07 7.42 10.45
CA ARG A 191 -1.90 6.96 9.33
C ARG A 191 -2.00 5.46 9.33
N THR A 192 -3.22 4.93 9.17
CA THR A 192 -3.43 3.49 8.97
C THR A 192 -2.96 3.09 7.58
N MET A 193 -2.06 2.11 7.50
CA MET A 193 -1.46 1.71 6.22
C MET A 193 -1.33 0.18 6.10
N MET A 194 -1.55 -0.33 4.89
CA MET A 194 -1.14 -1.67 4.50
C MET A 194 -0.16 -1.57 3.33
N ILE A 195 1.02 -2.15 3.48
CA ILE A 195 2.15 -1.94 2.57
C ILE A 195 2.64 -3.30 2.06
N VAL A 196 2.65 -3.48 0.75
CA VAL A 196 3.37 -4.56 0.07
C VAL A 196 4.72 -4.04 -0.39
N THR A 197 5.81 -4.62 0.09
CA THR A 197 7.17 -4.20 -0.26
C THR A 197 8.15 -5.36 -0.25
N HIS A 198 9.25 -5.20 -0.99
CA HIS A 198 10.45 -6.04 -0.95
C HIS A 198 11.60 -5.37 -0.18
N GLU A 199 11.39 -4.16 0.32
CA GLU A 199 12.36 -3.38 1.11
C GLU A 199 12.35 -3.83 2.58
N MET A 200 13.06 -4.91 2.92
CA MET A 200 12.98 -5.53 4.25
C MET A 200 13.43 -4.62 5.38
N GLN A 201 14.46 -3.78 5.16
CA GLN A 201 14.92 -2.81 6.16
C GLN A 201 13.86 -1.73 6.44
N PHE A 202 13.18 -1.27 5.40
CA PHE A 202 12.05 -0.36 5.54
C PHE A 202 10.88 -1.04 6.26
N ALA A 203 10.52 -2.27 5.87
CA ALA A 203 9.48 -3.05 6.53
C ALA A 203 9.73 -3.16 8.04
N LYS A 204 10.97 -3.50 8.45
CA LYS A 204 11.39 -3.59 9.84
C LYS A 204 11.26 -2.24 10.59
N ALA A 205 11.52 -1.12 9.89
CA ALA A 205 11.51 0.21 10.51
C ALA A 205 10.12 0.83 10.63
N VAL A 206 9.18 0.47 9.73
CA VAL A 206 7.89 1.15 9.62
C VAL A 206 6.72 0.37 10.19
N ALA A 207 6.80 -0.98 10.20
CA ALA A 207 5.67 -1.81 10.56
C ALA A 207 5.41 -1.86 12.08
N ASP A 208 4.15 -1.83 12.45
CA ASP A 208 3.69 -2.28 13.76
C ASP A 208 3.52 -3.81 13.76
N ARG A 209 3.08 -4.36 12.63
CA ARG A 209 2.88 -5.80 12.43
C ARG A 209 3.28 -6.23 11.02
N VAL A 210 3.93 -7.38 10.93
CA VAL A 210 4.33 -8.00 9.66
C VAL A 210 3.45 -9.23 9.42
N ILE A 211 2.90 -9.35 8.22
CA ILE A 211 2.10 -10.49 7.76
C ILE A 211 2.88 -11.21 6.66
N PHE A 212 3.22 -12.47 6.90
CA PHE A 212 3.87 -13.32 5.91
C PHE A 212 2.84 -14.15 5.16
N LEU A 213 2.66 -13.83 3.88
CA LEU A 213 1.76 -14.52 2.97
C LEU A 213 2.54 -15.53 2.13
N ASN A 214 2.09 -16.78 2.09
CA ASN A 214 2.66 -17.83 1.24
C ASN A 214 1.60 -18.82 0.79
N GLY A 215 1.56 -19.15 -0.51
CA GLY A 215 0.57 -20.09 -1.07
C GLY A 215 -0.88 -19.66 -0.80
N GLY A 216 -1.17 -18.37 -0.82
CA GLY A 216 -2.51 -17.82 -0.61
C GLY A 216 -2.99 -17.81 0.84
N LYS A 217 -2.13 -18.10 1.82
CA LYS A 217 -2.47 -18.15 3.25
C LYS A 217 -1.55 -17.23 4.06
N ILE A 218 -2.06 -16.71 5.17
CA ILE A 218 -1.22 -16.10 6.21
C ILE A 218 -0.53 -17.26 6.94
N VAL A 219 0.79 -17.35 6.80
CA VAL A 219 1.60 -18.43 7.38
C VAL A 219 2.18 -18.00 8.72
N GLU A 220 2.50 -16.74 8.84
CA GLU A 220 3.04 -16.15 10.06
C GLU A 220 2.67 -14.69 10.17
N GLU A 221 2.42 -14.24 11.39
CA GLU A 221 2.27 -12.82 11.73
C GLU A 221 2.94 -12.53 13.07
N GLY A 222 3.42 -11.30 13.22
CA GLY A 222 4.06 -10.86 14.45
C GLY A 222 4.57 -9.44 14.36
N THR A 223 5.20 -8.97 15.43
CA THR A 223 5.94 -7.71 15.41
C THR A 223 7.14 -7.81 14.46
N PRO A 224 7.71 -6.67 14.01
CA PRO A 224 8.94 -6.71 13.20
C PRO A 224 10.07 -7.49 13.89
N GLU A 225 10.26 -7.32 15.20
CA GLU A 225 11.28 -8.05 15.96
C GLU A 225 11.02 -9.58 15.92
N GLU A 226 9.77 -10.02 16.19
CA GLU A 226 9.42 -11.43 16.14
C GLU A 226 9.65 -12.03 14.76
N PHE A 227 9.21 -11.33 13.68
CA PHE A 227 9.28 -11.87 12.34
C PHE A 227 10.71 -11.86 11.78
N PHE A 228 11.46 -10.77 11.93
CA PHE A 228 12.79 -10.63 11.32
C PHE A 228 13.92 -11.27 12.15
N GLU A 229 13.80 -11.28 13.49
CA GLU A 229 14.85 -11.80 14.37
C GLU A 229 14.54 -13.24 14.84
N HIS A 230 13.26 -13.55 15.04
CA HIS A 230 12.80 -14.80 15.64
C HIS A 230 11.66 -15.46 14.86
N PRO A 231 11.82 -15.67 13.52
CA PRO A 231 10.78 -16.28 12.70
C PRO A 231 10.42 -17.67 13.23
N LYS A 232 9.12 -17.92 13.37
CA LYS A 232 8.59 -19.15 14.01
C LYS A 232 8.52 -20.32 13.01
N THR A 233 8.12 -20.02 11.76
CA THR A 233 7.90 -21.06 10.73
C THR A 233 9.16 -21.29 9.89
N ASP A 234 9.40 -22.54 9.48
CA ASP A 234 10.52 -22.86 8.59
C ASP A 234 10.41 -22.16 7.24
N ARG A 235 9.16 -21.89 6.80
CA ARG A 235 8.92 -21.19 5.54
C ARG A 235 9.31 -19.71 5.63
N ALA A 236 9.03 -19.03 6.76
CA ALA A 236 9.48 -17.66 6.99
C ALA A 236 11.01 -17.59 7.07
N LYS A 237 11.66 -18.52 7.78
CA LYS A 237 13.14 -18.63 7.83
C LYS A 237 13.74 -18.77 6.43
N GLN A 238 13.21 -19.68 5.60
CA GLN A 238 13.64 -19.85 4.22
C GLN A 238 13.46 -18.57 3.38
N PHE A 239 12.35 -17.87 3.57
CA PHE A 239 12.08 -16.61 2.87
C PHE A 239 13.07 -15.53 3.27
N LEU A 240 13.30 -15.33 4.56
CA LEU A 240 14.24 -14.32 5.08
C LEU A 240 15.68 -14.59 4.65
N ASN A 241 16.13 -15.85 4.64
CA ASN A 241 17.44 -16.24 4.17
C ASN A 241 17.72 -15.84 2.70
N THR A 242 16.69 -15.61 1.88
CA THR A 242 16.89 -15.12 0.50
C THR A 242 17.38 -13.67 0.44
N PHE A 243 17.25 -12.92 1.52
CA PHE A 243 17.71 -11.53 1.64
C PHE A 243 19.06 -11.43 2.39
N GLU A 244 19.54 -12.51 3.01
CA GLU A 244 20.84 -12.56 3.63
C GLU A 244 21.90 -12.97 2.59
N PHE A 245 22.77 -12.03 2.22
CA PHE A 245 23.96 -12.38 1.44
C PHE A 245 25.02 -12.95 2.38
N HIS A 246 25.24 -14.26 2.35
CA HIS A 246 26.40 -14.85 2.99
C HIS A 246 27.65 -14.37 2.24
N GLU A 247 28.52 -13.60 2.93
CA GLU A 247 29.84 -13.27 2.40
C GLU A 247 30.57 -14.57 2.05
N ALA A 248 30.75 -14.83 0.77
CA ALA A 248 31.65 -15.88 0.29
C ALA A 248 33.08 -15.43 0.53
N LYS A 249 33.58 -15.48 1.77
CA LYS A 249 35.01 -15.36 2.05
C LYS A 249 35.68 -16.65 1.59
N THR A 250 36.05 -16.69 0.33
CA THR A 250 37.06 -17.63 -0.18
C THR A 250 38.41 -17.22 0.39
N HIS A 251 38.82 -17.84 1.48
CA HIS A 251 40.22 -17.88 1.83
C HIS A 251 40.93 -18.76 0.80
N VAL A 252 41.45 -18.13 -0.24
CA VAL A 252 42.52 -18.74 -1.02
C VAL A 252 43.79 -18.62 -0.16
N LYS A 253 44.27 -19.75 0.37
CA LYS A 253 45.61 -19.91 0.91
C LYS A 253 46.60 -20.18 -0.24
#